data_da0381b6ca1c1d7f2775a342a350519b
#
_entry.id   da0381b6ca1c1d7f2775a342a350519b
#
_cell.length_a   1.000
_cell.length_b   1.000
_cell.length_c   1.000
_cell.angle_alpha   90.00
_cell.angle_beta   90.00
_cell.angle_gamma   90.00
#
_symmetry.space_group_name_H-M   'P 1'
#
loop_
_entity.id
_entity.type
_entity.pdbx_description
1 polymer ?
#
loop_
_entity_poly.entity_id
_entity_poly.type
_entity_poly.pdbx_seq_one_letter_code
_entity_poly.pdbx_strand_id
1 'polypeptide(L)'
;MVNIVLVEPEIPQNTGNIARTCAITGARLHLVRPLGFDISEKAVKRAGLDYWHLLDLRVYENIDDFLRRNGSQPLWLSTTKGALRYTDVRFEEECWLLFGRESALDKHPAAVAHLLLVVFQIPGR
;
A
#
# COMPACT_ATOMS: atom_id res chain seq x y z
N MET A 1 -11.78 9.45 0.98
CA MET A 1 -10.39 9.36 0.55
C MET A 1 -9.92 7.92 0.62
N VAL A 2 -9.38 7.41 -0.46
CA VAL A 2 -8.80 6.07 -0.50
C VAL A 2 -7.31 6.18 -0.28
N ASN A 3 -6.79 5.41 0.69
CA ASN A 3 -5.37 5.35 1.00
C ASN A 3 -4.85 3.97 0.62
N ILE A 4 -3.94 3.92 -0.34
CA ILE A 4 -3.28 2.69 -0.76
C ILE A 4 -1.89 2.67 -0.12
N VAL A 5 -1.58 1.60 0.59
CA VAL A 5 -0.30 1.46 1.29
C VAL A 5 0.45 0.26 0.73
N LEU A 6 1.66 0.48 0.24
CA LEU A 6 2.53 -0.58 -0.26
C LEU A 6 3.65 -0.78 0.75
N VAL A 7 3.68 -1.97 1.36
CA VAL A 7 4.68 -2.31 2.39
C VAL A 7 5.85 -3.03 1.73
N GLU A 8 7.02 -2.40 1.77
CA GLU A 8 8.27 -2.91 1.21
C GLU A 8 8.12 -3.40 -0.24
N PRO A 9 7.58 -2.54 -1.14
CA PRO A 9 7.38 -2.96 -2.53
C PRO A 9 8.71 -3.18 -3.24
N GLU A 10 8.81 -4.27 -4.01
CA GLU A 10 10.04 -4.65 -4.70
C GLU A 10 10.04 -4.32 -6.18
N ILE A 11 8.90 -4.51 -6.83
CA ILE A 11 8.82 -4.47 -8.29
C ILE A 11 8.41 -3.07 -8.74
N PRO A 12 9.35 -2.30 -9.33
CA PRO A 12 9.06 -0.91 -9.71
C PRO A 12 7.91 -0.78 -10.70
N GLN A 13 7.77 -1.74 -11.61
CA GLN A 13 6.71 -1.73 -12.61
C GLN A 13 5.32 -1.80 -11.96
N ASN A 14 5.14 -2.69 -10.99
CA ASN A 14 3.87 -2.83 -10.28
C ASN A 14 3.55 -1.57 -9.48
N THR A 15 4.54 -1.03 -8.79
CA THR A 15 4.38 0.21 -8.05
C THR A 15 4.04 1.37 -8.97
N GLY A 16 4.67 1.43 -10.14
CA GLY A 16 4.39 2.45 -11.14
C GLY A 16 2.96 2.40 -11.63
N ASN A 17 2.42 1.21 -11.87
CA ASN A 17 1.03 1.04 -12.32
C ASN A 17 0.04 1.48 -11.23
N ILE A 18 0.32 1.13 -9.99
CA ILE A 18 -0.52 1.53 -8.86
C ILE A 18 -0.44 3.04 -8.66
N ALA A 19 0.75 3.62 -8.77
CA ALA A 19 0.95 5.06 -8.63
C ALA A 19 0.18 5.83 -9.70
N ARG A 20 0.18 5.34 -10.93
CA ARG A 20 -0.60 5.95 -12.03
C ARG A 20 -2.09 5.96 -11.69
N THR A 21 -2.61 4.84 -11.21
CA THR A 21 -4.01 4.74 -10.82
C THR A 21 -4.33 5.72 -9.69
N CYS A 22 -3.46 5.82 -8.70
CA CYS A 22 -3.63 6.78 -7.59
C CYS A 22 -3.64 8.22 -8.10
N ALA A 23 -2.73 8.56 -9.03
CA ALA A 23 -2.66 9.91 -9.59
C ALA A 23 -3.94 10.27 -10.35
N ILE A 24 -4.51 9.31 -11.10
CA ILE A 24 -5.72 9.51 -11.89
C ILE A 24 -6.96 9.62 -11.02
N THR A 25 -7.05 8.77 -9.99
CA THR A 25 -8.25 8.68 -9.15
C THR A 25 -8.25 9.62 -7.96
N GLY A 26 -7.11 10.24 -7.65
CA GLY A 26 -6.96 11.09 -6.47
C GLY A 26 -6.72 10.32 -5.18
N ALA A 27 -6.50 9.02 -5.26
CA ALA A 27 -6.16 8.22 -4.08
C ALA A 27 -4.76 8.59 -3.57
N ARG A 28 -4.58 8.53 -2.25
CA ARG A 28 -3.28 8.79 -1.64
C ARG A 28 -2.45 7.51 -1.62
N LEU A 29 -1.19 7.61 -2.04
CA LEU A 29 -0.26 6.49 -2.05
C LEU A 29 0.73 6.62 -0.90
N HIS A 30 0.86 5.55 -0.11
CA HIS A 30 1.82 5.46 0.97
C HIS A 30 2.83 4.36 0.65
N LEU A 31 4.12 4.68 0.73
CA LEU A 31 5.19 3.71 0.51
C LEU A 31 5.96 3.51 1.81
N VAL A 32 6.03 2.26 2.26
CA VAL A 32 6.76 1.88 3.48
C VAL A 32 8.08 1.25 3.08
N ARG A 33 9.18 1.87 3.50
CA ARG A 33 10.53 1.38 3.23
C ARG A 33 10.85 0.11 4.01
N PRO A 34 11.79 -0.71 3.51
CA PRO A 34 12.67 -0.47 2.36
C PRO A 34 11.96 -0.65 1.02
N LEU A 35 12.37 0.14 0.04
CA LEU A 35 11.86 0.05 -1.33
C LEU A 35 12.89 -0.69 -2.19
N GLY A 36 12.41 -1.52 -3.10
CA GLY A 36 13.27 -2.23 -4.04
C GLY A 36 13.71 -1.39 -5.24
N PHE A 37 13.46 -0.09 -5.19
CA PHE A 37 13.75 0.81 -6.32
C PHE A 37 13.94 2.24 -5.80
N ASP A 38 14.47 3.11 -6.67
CA ASP A 38 14.77 4.50 -6.37
C ASP A 38 13.59 5.39 -6.78
N ILE A 39 13.11 6.23 -5.86
CA ILE A 39 12.02 7.19 -6.11
C ILE A 39 12.53 8.63 -6.08
N SER A 40 13.83 8.85 -6.21
CA SER A 40 14.39 10.18 -6.30
C SER A 40 13.82 10.90 -7.53
N GLU A 41 13.82 12.23 -7.49
CA GLU A 41 13.34 13.05 -8.60
C GLU A 41 14.04 12.67 -9.92
N LYS A 42 15.36 12.42 -9.85
CA LYS A 42 16.14 12.02 -11.01
C LYS A 42 15.71 10.67 -11.58
N ALA A 43 15.47 9.68 -10.72
CA ALA A 43 15.04 8.34 -11.14
C ALA A 43 13.65 8.37 -11.73
N VAL A 44 12.73 9.11 -11.12
CA VAL A 44 11.37 9.29 -11.60
C VAL A 44 11.35 9.94 -12.98
N LYS A 45 12.15 10.98 -13.18
CA LYS A 45 12.27 11.66 -14.46
C LYS A 45 12.85 10.76 -15.54
N ARG A 46 13.89 9.98 -15.19
CA ARG A 46 14.51 9.02 -16.11
C ARG A 46 13.53 7.95 -16.57
N ALA A 47 12.66 7.51 -15.66
CA ALA A 47 11.64 6.51 -15.96
C ALA A 47 10.46 7.06 -16.76
N GLY A 48 10.39 8.38 -17.00
CA GLY A 48 9.32 8.99 -17.75
C GLY A 48 7.98 9.00 -17.03
N LEU A 49 7.99 9.08 -15.71
CA LEU A 49 6.77 9.05 -14.90
C LEU A 49 6.18 10.46 -14.79
N ASP A 50 5.57 10.91 -15.87
CA ASP A 50 5.07 12.28 -16.00
C ASP A 50 3.95 12.62 -15.02
N TYR A 51 3.19 11.62 -14.57
CA TYR A 51 2.09 11.80 -13.63
C TYR A 51 2.54 11.93 -12.18
N TRP A 52 3.83 11.67 -11.90
CA TRP A 52 4.35 11.59 -10.52
C TRP A 52 4.09 12.85 -9.72
N HIS A 53 4.19 14.01 -10.34
CA HIS A 53 3.96 15.29 -9.68
C HIS A 53 2.50 15.52 -9.25
N LEU A 54 1.57 14.73 -9.82
CA LEU A 54 0.15 14.80 -9.46
C LEU A 54 -0.18 13.88 -8.27
N LEU A 55 0.77 13.04 -7.89
CA LEU A 55 0.57 12.01 -6.88
C LEU A 55 0.65 12.57 -5.47
N ASP A 56 -0.35 12.29 -4.65
CA ASP A 56 -0.29 12.57 -3.21
C ASP A 56 0.46 11.41 -2.56
N LEU A 57 1.76 11.58 -2.40
CA LEU A 57 2.68 10.53 -1.96
C LEU A 57 3.17 10.77 -0.53
N ARG A 58 3.13 9.71 0.29
CA ARG A 58 3.69 9.69 1.64
C ARG A 58 4.67 8.54 1.72
N VAL A 59 5.84 8.77 2.33
CA VAL A 59 6.88 7.77 2.46
C VAL A 59 7.24 7.61 3.93
N TYR A 60 7.39 6.37 4.37
CA TYR A 60 7.68 6.03 5.77
C TYR A 60 8.97 5.25 5.86
N GLU A 61 9.71 5.43 6.94
CA GLU A 61 11.00 4.78 7.13
C GLU A 61 10.89 3.26 7.31
N ASN A 62 9.80 2.80 7.95
CA ASN A 62 9.54 1.39 8.18
C ASN A 62 8.08 1.21 8.58
N ILE A 63 7.66 -0.04 8.77
CA ILE A 63 6.28 -0.34 9.15
C ILE A 63 5.92 0.23 10.52
N ASP A 64 6.87 0.27 11.45
CA ASP A 64 6.64 0.83 12.78
C ASP A 64 6.36 2.33 12.70
N ASP A 65 7.10 3.05 11.86
CA ASP A 65 6.88 4.47 11.60
C ASP A 65 5.48 4.70 11.02
N PHE A 66 5.08 3.87 10.06
CA PHE A 66 3.76 3.95 9.45
C PHE A 66 2.65 3.74 10.50
N LEU A 67 2.76 2.70 11.32
CA LEU A 67 1.76 2.39 12.33
C LEU A 67 1.69 3.44 13.43
N ARG A 68 2.82 4.00 13.81
CA ARG A 68 2.86 5.08 14.81
C ARG A 68 2.05 6.28 14.35
N ARG A 69 2.12 6.59 13.05
CA ARG A 69 1.43 7.74 12.49
C ARG A 69 -0.02 7.48 12.13
N ASN A 70 -0.36 6.26 11.74
CA ASN A 70 -1.66 5.92 11.18
C ASN A 70 -2.37 4.74 11.84
N GLY A 71 -1.81 4.20 12.91
CA GLY A 71 -2.33 2.97 13.53
C GLY A 71 -3.70 3.10 14.18
N SER A 72 -4.21 4.33 14.36
CA SER A 72 -5.55 4.54 14.88
C SER A 72 -6.64 4.37 13.81
N GLN A 73 -6.25 4.27 12.54
CA GLN A 73 -7.18 4.08 11.44
C GLN A 73 -7.51 2.59 11.26
N PRO A 74 -8.70 2.27 10.72
CA PRO A 74 -8.99 0.89 10.32
C PRO A 74 -8.10 0.52 9.13
N LEU A 75 -7.08 -0.29 9.37
CA LEU A 75 -6.10 -0.69 8.36
C LEU A 75 -6.41 -2.10 7.87
N TRP A 76 -6.80 -2.22 6.60
CA TRP A 76 -7.15 -3.49 5.97
C TRP A 76 -5.97 -4.03 5.17
N LEU A 77 -5.49 -5.21 5.55
CA LEU A 77 -4.40 -5.88 4.84
C LEU A 77 -4.94 -6.89 3.85
N SER A 78 -4.58 -6.72 2.58
CA SER A 78 -4.87 -7.70 1.54
C SER A 78 -3.94 -8.90 1.71
N THR A 79 -4.52 -10.09 1.90
CA THR A 79 -3.74 -11.30 2.13
C THR A 79 -4.54 -12.53 1.69
N THR A 80 -3.83 -13.59 1.31
CA THR A 80 -4.45 -14.88 1.00
C THR A 80 -4.87 -15.64 2.26
N LYS A 81 -4.40 -15.19 3.44
CA LYS A 81 -4.68 -15.82 4.73
C LYS A 81 -5.79 -15.16 5.52
N GLY A 82 -6.47 -14.18 4.93
CA GLY A 82 -7.52 -13.44 5.62
C GLY A 82 -8.77 -14.26 5.85
N ALA A 83 -9.45 -14.00 6.97
CA ALA A 83 -10.69 -14.68 7.32
C ALA A 83 -11.92 -14.07 6.64
N LEU A 84 -11.82 -12.83 6.18
CA LEU A 84 -12.92 -12.12 5.54
C LEU A 84 -12.62 -11.86 4.08
N ARG A 85 -13.65 -11.90 3.25
CA ARG A 85 -13.55 -11.49 1.85
C ARG A 85 -13.79 -9.99 1.76
N TYR A 86 -13.18 -9.34 0.77
CA TYR A 86 -13.42 -7.91 0.59
C TYR A 86 -14.91 -7.61 0.33
N THR A 87 -15.65 -8.57 -0.25
CA THR A 87 -17.10 -8.42 -0.49
C THR A 87 -17.93 -8.51 0.79
N ASP A 88 -17.37 -9.08 1.87
CA ASP A 88 -18.04 -9.22 3.16
C ASP A 88 -17.75 -8.04 4.09
N VAL A 89 -16.94 -7.09 3.64
CA VAL A 89 -16.50 -5.96 4.45
C VAL A 89 -17.10 -4.67 3.91
N ARG A 90 -17.58 -3.83 4.81
CA ARG A 90 -18.05 -2.50 4.46
C ARG A 90 -16.91 -1.52 4.72
N PHE A 91 -16.36 -0.95 3.64
CA PHE A 91 -15.29 0.02 3.76
C PHE A 91 -15.87 1.40 4.05
N GLU A 92 -15.23 2.10 4.99
CA GLU A 92 -15.58 3.46 5.32
C GLU A 92 -15.21 4.40 4.17
N GLU A 93 -15.75 5.63 4.21
CA GLU A 93 -15.41 6.66 3.24
C GLU A 93 -13.91 6.94 3.25
N GLU A 94 -13.32 7.01 4.45
CA GLU A 94 -11.87 7.06 4.62
C GLU A 94 -11.39 5.62 4.79
N CYS A 95 -10.81 5.04 3.75
CA CYS A 95 -10.37 3.65 3.82
C CYS A 95 -8.87 3.52 3.57
N TRP A 96 -8.27 2.52 4.20
CA TRP A 96 -6.84 2.24 4.16
C TRP A 96 -6.64 0.78 3.74
N LEU A 97 -6.06 0.59 2.56
CA LEU A 97 -5.81 -0.74 1.99
C LEU A 97 -4.32 -0.97 1.89
N LEU A 98 -3.83 -1.98 2.62
CA LEU A 98 -2.41 -2.32 2.66
C LEU A 98 -2.14 -3.54 1.81
N PHE A 99 -1.04 -3.47 1.06
CA PHE A 99 -0.55 -4.56 0.22
C PHE A 99 0.94 -4.76 0.53
N GLY A 100 1.36 -6.01 0.65
CA GLY A 100 2.75 -6.31 0.91
C GLY A 100 3.05 -7.76 0.65
N ARG A 101 4.34 -8.09 0.50
CA ARG A 101 4.77 -9.47 0.37
C ARG A 101 4.61 -10.17 1.72
N GLU A 102 4.20 -11.44 1.69
CA GLU A 102 4.11 -12.22 2.93
C GLU A 102 5.45 -12.25 3.67
N SER A 103 6.56 -12.42 2.93
CA SER A 103 7.89 -12.45 3.53
C SER A 103 8.24 -11.15 4.24
N ALA A 104 7.79 -10.00 3.72
CA ALA A 104 8.01 -8.71 4.37
C ALA A 104 7.16 -8.58 5.63
N LEU A 105 5.92 -9.02 5.58
CA LEU A 105 4.99 -8.94 6.70
C LEU A 105 5.35 -9.93 7.82
N ASP A 106 5.89 -11.09 7.47
CA ASP A 106 6.32 -12.11 8.43
C ASP A 106 7.45 -11.61 9.33
N LYS A 107 8.20 -10.62 8.89
CA LYS A 107 9.25 -9.99 9.70
C LYS A 107 8.70 -9.09 10.79
N HIS A 108 7.42 -8.76 10.73
CA HIS A 108 6.79 -7.79 11.62
C HIS A 108 5.50 -8.35 12.23
N PRO A 109 5.57 -9.50 12.94
CA PRO A 109 4.36 -10.16 13.44
C PRO A 109 3.53 -9.31 14.41
N ALA A 110 4.21 -8.50 15.23
CA ALA A 110 3.50 -7.62 16.17
C ALA A 110 2.73 -6.52 15.44
N ALA A 111 3.32 -5.99 14.35
CA ALA A 111 2.66 -4.98 13.52
C ALA A 111 1.45 -5.57 12.80
N VAL A 112 1.61 -6.76 12.22
CA VAL A 112 0.53 -7.44 11.48
C VAL A 112 -0.66 -7.75 12.39
N ALA A 113 -0.41 -8.01 13.67
CA ALA A 113 -1.47 -8.32 14.63
C ALA A 113 -2.45 -7.17 14.83
N HIS A 114 -2.06 -5.94 14.50
CA HIS A 114 -2.93 -4.77 14.59
C HIS A 114 -3.76 -4.53 13.32
N LEU A 115 -3.55 -5.33 12.28
CA LEU A 115 -4.19 -5.13 10.99
C LEU A 115 -5.45 -5.98 10.87
N LEU A 116 -6.43 -5.45 10.14
CA LEU A 116 -7.64 -6.17 9.79
C LEU A 116 -7.38 -6.94 8.51
N LEU A 117 -7.44 -8.28 8.56
CA LEU A 117 -7.09 -9.12 7.43
C LEU A 117 -8.29 -9.37 6.53
N VAL A 118 -8.12 -9.14 5.24
CA VAL A 118 -9.16 -9.35 4.24
C VAL A 118 -8.55 -10.02 3.01
N VAL A 119 -9.32 -10.94 2.41
CA VAL A 119 -8.91 -11.62 1.19
C VAL A 119 -9.48 -10.89 -0.01
N PHE A 120 -8.61 -10.44 -0.91
CA PHE A 120 -9.01 -9.89 -2.18
C PHE A 120 -8.88 -11.01 -3.22
N GLN A 121 -10.02 -11.58 -3.63
CA GLN A 121 -10.06 -12.60 -4.66
C GLN A 121 -10.74 -12.05 -5.91
N ILE A 122 -10.15 -12.36 -7.05
CA ILE A 122 -10.75 -12.02 -8.33
C ILE A 122 -11.81 -13.09 -8.63
N PRO A 123 -13.07 -12.71 -8.87
CA PRO A 123 -14.11 -13.67 -9.18
C PRO A 123 -13.72 -14.55 -10.37
N GLY A 124 -13.99 -15.87 -10.26
CA GLY A 124 -13.71 -16.82 -11.31
C GLY A 124 -12.30 -17.44 -11.27
N ARG A 125 -11.52 -17.15 -10.26
CA ARG A 125 -10.19 -17.77 -10.08
C ARG A 125 -10.16 -18.65 -8.85
#